data_7cd68e25faa79bae1425f56a91c385e6
#
_entry.id   7cd68e25faa79bae1425f56a91c385e6
#
_cell.length_a   1.000
_cell.length_b   1.000
_cell.length_c   1.000
_cell.angle_alpha   90.00
_cell.angle_beta   90.00
_cell.angle_gamma   90.00
#
_symmetry.space_group_name_H-M   'P 1'
#
loop_
_entity.id
_entity.type
_entity.pdbx_description
1 polymer ?
#
loop_
_entity_poly.entity_id
_entity_poly.type
_entity_poly.pdbx_seq_one_letter_code
_entity_poly.pdbx_strand_id
1 'polypeptide(L)'
;MKAISQDALGGPEVLRMVEVDKPVPGPTEVLVRVEAAGLNPTDWKTRASGGVLRLAPPFVLGWDVSGVVEDSGVGQALYKPGDEVFGMLRYPQGHGAFAEYVTAPSRHFVRKPRAVDHVHAAAIPLAGLTAWQALVDVAGLRAGQRVLIHAAAGGVGHLAVQIAKARGAHVIGTAGAAKHDFLRGLGADELVDYREQDFAEVVRDVDVVLETIGGDYGPRSLRTMRPGGTIVSLAISLLDPGLHARAQELGIRSEAILVEPDHGAMRALAALVDAGALRPEVAAAMPLADAAKAHELGETNRTTGKIVLTVPH
;
A
#
# COMPACT_ATOMS: atom_id res chain seq x y z
N MET A 1 16.81 -21.64 1.15
CA MET A 1 16.15 -20.62 1.98
C MET A 1 14.68 -20.97 2.18
N LYS A 2 14.09 -20.53 3.30
CA LYS A 2 12.64 -20.72 3.55
C LYS A 2 11.82 -19.64 2.84
N ALA A 3 10.65 -20.04 2.33
CA ALA A 3 9.67 -19.16 1.69
C ALA A 3 8.25 -19.68 1.91
N ILE A 4 7.26 -18.80 1.81
CA ILE A 4 5.84 -19.18 1.79
C ILE A 4 5.39 -19.28 0.33
N SER A 5 5.11 -20.50 -0.11
CA SER A 5 4.63 -20.81 -1.45
C SER A 5 3.24 -21.42 -1.43
N GLN A 6 2.60 -21.48 -2.59
CA GLN A 6 1.35 -22.18 -2.83
C GLN A 6 1.40 -22.95 -4.16
N ASP A 7 0.83 -24.15 -4.16
CA ASP A 7 0.76 -25.03 -5.34
C ASP A 7 -0.61 -25.02 -6.02
N ALA A 8 -1.59 -24.33 -5.41
CA ALA A 8 -2.93 -24.16 -5.91
C ALA A 8 -3.46 -22.77 -5.56
N LEU A 9 -4.45 -22.29 -6.32
CA LEU A 9 -5.26 -21.12 -5.93
C LEU A 9 -6.29 -21.58 -4.87
N GLY A 10 -6.57 -20.74 -3.89
CA GLY A 10 -7.52 -21.12 -2.84
C GLY A 10 -7.52 -20.18 -1.63
N GLY A 11 -8.05 -20.69 -0.52
CA GLY A 11 -8.05 -20.02 0.78
C GLY A 11 -6.66 -20.02 1.46
N PRO A 12 -6.55 -19.45 2.68
CA PRO A 12 -5.27 -19.35 3.40
C PRO A 12 -4.54 -20.70 3.59
N GLU A 13 -5.28 -21.78 3.62
CA GLU A 13 -4.80 -23.15 3.79
C GLU A 13 -3.86 -23.65 2.67
N VAL A 14 -3.83 -22.97 1.51
CA VAL A 14 -2.90 -23.34 0.42
C VAL A 14 -1.47 -22.87 0.67
N LEU A 15 -1.27 -21.93 1.60
CA LEU A 15 0.05 -21.40 1.93
C LEU A 15 0.89 -22.42 2.70
N ARG A 16 2.09 -22.69 2.22
CA ARG A 16 3.03 -23.65 2.80
C ARG A 16 4.42 -23.04 2.96
N MET A 17 5.08 -23.33 4.09
CA MET A 17 6.51 -23.09 4.21
C MET A 17 7.25 -24.14 3.38
N VAL A 18 8.11 -23.69 2.50
CA VAL A 18 8.93 -24.53 1.61
C VAL A 18 10.39 -24.12 1.69
N GLU A 19 11.28 -25.03 1.27
CA GLU A 19 12.67 -24.70 1.01
C GLU A 19 12.87 -24.53 -0.50
N VAL A 20 13.50 -23.42 -0.86
CA VAL A 20 13.83 -23.07 -2.24
C VAL A 20 15.29 -22.60 -2.32
N ASP A 21 15.88 -22.60 -3.51
CA ASP A 21 17.20 -22.05 -3.71
C ASP A 21 17.25 -20.56 -3.37
N LYS A 22 18.36 -20.14 -2.76
CA LYS A 22 18.61 -18.72 -2.52
C LYS A 22 18.86 -18.02 -3.85
N PRO A 23 18.13 -16.93 -4.17
CA PRO A 23 18.29 -16.27 -5.45
C PRO A 23 19.66 -15.57 -5.56
N VAL A 24 20.14 -15.46 -6.78
CA VAL A 24 21.38 -14.74 -7.11
C VAL A 24 21.00 -13.43 -7.80
N PRO A 25 21.55 -12.28 -7.37
CA PRO A 25 21.22 -11.00 -7.97
C PRO A 25 21.74 -10.90 -9.39
N GLY A 26 20.87 -10.55 -10.33
CA GLY A 26 21.20 -10.23 -11.71
C GLY A 26 21.89 -8.86 -11.84
N PRO A 27 22.29 -8.44 -13.06
CA PRO A 27 22.86 -7.13 -13.30
C PRO A 27 21.94 -6.01 -12.77
N THR A 28 22.53 -5.04 -12.04
CA THR A 28 21.86 -3.90 -11.37
C THR A 28 20.90 -4.25 -10.24
N GLU A 29 20.77 -5.52 -9.88
CA GLU A 29 19.96 -5.98 -8.76
C GLU A 29 20.76 -6.01 -7.44
N VAL A 30 20.02 -6.07 -6.34
CA VAL A 30 20.53 -6.39 -5.01
C VAL A 30 19.87 -7.66 -4.49
N LEU A 31 20.62 -8.43 -3.72
CA LEU A 31 20.11 -9.50 -2.87
C LEU A 31 19.85 -8.89 -1.48
N VAL A 32 18.61 -8.94 -1.05
CA VAL A 32 18.20 -8.44 0.26
C VAL A 32 17.83 -9.62 1.16
N ARG A 33 18.45 -9.71 2.33
CA ARG A 33 18.00 -10.54 3.43
C ARG A 33 16.78 -9.84 4.05
N VAL A 34 15.63 -10.48 3.98
CA VAL A 34 14.35 -9.89 4.39
C VAL A 34 14.21 -9.99 5.91
N GLU A 35 14.07 -8.87 6.59
CA GLU A 35 13.77 -8.81 8.02
C GLU A 35 12.26 -8.75 8.28
N ALA A 36 11.53 -8.06 7.38
CA ALA A 36 10.08 -7.94 7.45
C ALA A 36 9.47 -7.74 6.05
N ALA A 37 8.26 -8.27 5.85
CA ALA A 37 7.47 -8.16 4.62
C ALA A 37 6.05 -7.69 4.94
N GLY A 38 5.60 -6.60 4.29
CA GLY A 38 4.25 -6.06 4.47
C GLY A 38 3.21 -6.88 3.71
N LEU A 39 2.05 -7.09 4.32
CA LEU A 39 0.91 -7.75 3.72
C LEU A 39 -0.07 -6.73 3.11
N ASN A 40 -0.59 -7.04 1.93
CA ASN A 40 -1.51 -6.18 1.18
C ASN A 40 -2.73 -6.95 0.69
N PRO A 41 -3.87 -6.29 0.40
CA PRO A 41 -5.03 -6.94 -0.20
C PRO A 41 -4.73 -7.70 -1.49
N THR A 42 -3.73 -7.24 -2.25
CA THR A 42 -3.31 -7.93 -3.47
C THR A 42 -2.71 -9.32 -3.20
N ASP A 43 -2.09 -9.54 -2.02
CA ASP A 43 -1.51 -10.85 -1.66
C ASP A 43 -2.60 -11.92 -1.57
N TRP A 44 -3.66 -11.69 -0.78
CA TRP A 44 -4.74 -12.69 -0.68
C TRP A 44 -5.62 -12.76 -1.92
N LYS A 45 -5.78 -11.67 -2.68
CA LYS A 45 -6.45 -11.72 -3.99
C LYS A 45 -5.66 -12.55 -4.99
N THR A 46 -4.33 -12.38 -5.02
CA THR A 46 -3.44 -13.18 -5.89
C THR A 46 -3.41 -14.65 -5.44
N ARG A 47 -3.35 -14.91 -4.13
CA ARG A 47 -3.47 -16.26 -3.59
C ARG A 47 -4.75 -16.96 -4.08
N ALA A 48 -5.89 -16.27 -4.00
CA ALA A 48 -7.20 -16.84 -4.29
C ALA A 48 -7.50 -17.01 -5.78
N SER A 49 -7.02 -16.09 -6.65
CA SER A 49 -7.46 -15.99 -8.05
C SER A 49 -6.33 -15.82 -9.08
N GLY A 50 -5.07 -15.81 -8.66
CA GLY A 50 -3.93 -15.46 -9.51
C GLY A 50 -3.75 -13.95 -9.71
N GLY A 51 -4.60 -13.12 -9.09
CA GLY A 51 -4.50 -11.66 -9.11
C GLY A 51 -4.70 -11.04 -10.50
N VAL A 52 -4.16 -9.84 -10.68
CA VAL A 52 -4.28 -9.04 -11.93
C VAL A 52 -3.72 -9.78 -13.14
N LEU A 53 -2.62 -10.53 -12.98
CA LEU A 53 -1.96 -11.26 -14.07
C LEU A 53 -2.51 -12.68 -14.28
N ARG A 54 -3.46 -13.13 -13.47
CA ARG A 54 -3.99 -14.51 -13.48
C ARG A 54 -2.85 -15.53 -13.38
N LEU A 55 -1.94 -15.30 -12.42
CA LEU A 55 -0.79 -16.17 -12.19
C LEU A 55 -1.24 -17.60 -11.90
N ALA A 56 -0.50 -18.55 -12.45
CA ALA A 56 -0.66 -19.97 -12.14
C ALA A 56 0.38 -20.40 -11.11
N PRO A 57 0.00 -21.12 -10.04
CA PRO A 57 0.95 -21.69 -9.10
C PRO A 57 1.93 -22.67 -9.77
N PRO A 58 3.14 -22.93 -9.19
CA PRO A 58 3.57 -22.44 -7.86
C PRO A 58 4.17 -21.05 -7.89
N PHE A 59 3.97 -20.26 -6.82
CA PHE A 59 4.63 -18.98 -6.62
C PHE A 59 4.72 -18.59 -5.13
N VAL A 60 5.67 -17.70 -4.83
CA VAL A 60 5.82 -17.03 -3.52
C VAL A 60 5.19 -15.65 -3.61
N LEU A 61 4.38 -15.27 -2.61
CA LEU A 61 3.71 -13.97 -2.55
C LEU A 61 4.58 -12.88 -1.92
N GLY A 62 4.01 -11.68 -1.83
CA GLY A 62 4.58 -10.52 -1.15
C GLY A 62 5.30 -9.55 -2.08
N TRP A 63 5.08 -8.26 -1.85
CA TRP A 63 5.71 -7.17 -2.62
C TRP A 63 6.45 -6.17 -1.75
N ASP A 64 6.09 -6.03 -0.47
CA ASP A 64 6.73 -5.10 0.45
C ASP A 64 7.90 -5.75 1.16
N VAL A 65 9.05 -5.09 1.16
CA VAL A 65 10.30 -5.60 1.77
C VAL A 65 10.93 -4.52 2.64
N SER A 66 11.38 -4.91 3.82
CA SER A 66 12.42 -4.20 4.57
C SER A 66 13.47 -5.21 5.01
N GLY A 67 14.75 -4.92 4.80
CA GLY A 67 15.81 -5.86 5.10
C GLY A 67 17.21 -5.27 4.92
N VAL A 68 18.19 -6.14 4.87
CA VAL A 68 19.61 -5.79 4.77
C VAL A 68 20.17 -6.31 3.46
N VAL A 69 20.87 -5.47 2.73
CA VAL A 69 21.58 -5.88 1.50
C VAL A 69 22.66 -6.87 1.88
N GLU A 70 22.63 -8.05 1.26
CA GLU A 70 23.64 -9.09 1.48
C GLU A 70 24.66 -9.15 0.34
N ASP A 71 24.19 -9.00 -0.90
CA ASP A 71 25.02 -9.04 -2.10
C ASP A 71 24.43 -8.18 -3.22
N SER A 72 25.15 -8.00 -4.30
CA SER A 72 24.71 -7.19 -5.44
C SER A 72 25.26 -7.67 -6.76
N GLY A 73 24.45 -7.57 -7.79
CA GLY A 73 24.85 -7.88 -9.16
C GLY A 73 25.75 -6.80 -9.77
N VAL A 74 26.39 -7.16 -10.89
CA VAL A 74 27.26 -6.25 -11.63
C VAL A 74 26.50 -4.97 -12.05
N GLY A 75 27.18 -3.81 -11.97
CA GLY A 75 26.62 -2.52 -12.36
C GLY A 75 25.72 -1.84 -11.30
N GLN A 76 25.51 -2.49 -10.15
CA GLN A 76 24.84 -1.89 -9.01
C GLN A 76 25.87 -1.07 -8.18
N ALA A 77 25.54 0.20 -7.86
CA ALA A 77 26.43 1.11 -7.11
C ALA A 77 25.70 1.91 -6.02
N LEU A 78 24.40 1.68 -5.80
CA LEU A 78 23.61 2.45 -4.83
C LEU A 78 23.78 1.94 -3.40
N TYR A 79 24.01 0.64 -3.24
CA TYR A 79 24.07 -0.03 -1.94
C TYR A 79 25.29 -0.94 -1.85
N LYS A 80 25.68 -1.23 -0.63
CA LYS A 80 26.72 -2.20 -0.29
C LYS A 80 26.18 -3.20 0.73
N PRO A 81 26.80 -4.38 0.87
CA PRO A 81 26.44 -5.32 1.94
C PRO A 81 26.43 -4.64 3.31
N GLY A 82 25.37 -4.90 4.09
CA GLY A 82 25.10 -4.28 5.37
C GLY A 82 24.22 -3.02 5.33
N ASP A 83 23.92 -2.45 4.16
CA ASP A 83 22.98 -1.34 4.08
C ASP A 83 21.56 -1.81 4.36
N GLU A 84 20.85 -1.13 5.29
CA GLU A 84 19.43 -1.34 5.56
C GLU A 84 18.60 -0.63 4.49
N VAL A 85 17.69 -1.39 3.86
CA VAL A 85 16.86 -0.91 2.76
C VAL A 85 15.40 -1.31 2.96
N PHE A 86 14.50 -0.57 2.32
CA PHE A 86 13.10 -0.96 2.18
C PHE A 86 12.58 -0.57 0.80
N GLY A 87 11.55 -1.26 0.32
CA GLY A 87 11.03 -0.99 -1.01
C GLY A 87 9.93 -1.93 -1.44
N MET A 88 9.42 -1.68 -2.64
CA MET A 88 8.38 -2.48 -3.27
C MET A 88 8.96 -3.25 -4.44
N LEU A 89 8.73 -4.57 -4.49
CA LEU A 89 9.04 -5.38 -5.66
C LEU A 89 8.18 -4.95 -6.87
N ARG A 90 8.57 -5.38 -8.07
CA ARG A 90 7.86 -5.00 -9.29
C ARG A 90 6.43 -5.55 -9.33
N TYR A 91 5.47 -4.77 -8.87
CA TYR A 91 4.06 -5.13 -8.90
C TYR A 91 3.48 -4.90 -10.31
N PRO A 92 2.63 -5.80 -10.84
CA PRO A 92 2.19 -7.07 -10.26
C PRO A 92 3.08 -8.27 -10.61
N GLN A 93 4.17 -8.12 -11.39
CA GLN A 93 4.98 -9.24 -11.89
C GLN A 93 6.00 -9.77 -10.88
N GLY A 94 6.76 -8.87 -10.25
CA GLY A 94 7.77 -9.25 -9.27
C GLY A 94 7.11 -9.48 -7.92
N HIS A 95 7.19 -10.68 -7.39
CA HIS A 95 6.73 -11.09 -6.06
C HIS A 95 7.80 -11.96 -5.40
N GLY A 96 7.57 -12.37 -4.16
CA GLY A 96 8.50 -13.25 -3.46
C GLY A 96 9.02 -12.68 -2.15
N ALA A 97 8.41 -11.59 -1.63
CA ALA A 97 8.83 -11.00 -0.37
C ALA A 97 8.55 -11.89 0.86
N PHE A 98 7.66 -12.87 0.74
CA PHE A 98 7.40 -13.82 1.85
C PHE A 98 8.44 -14.94 1.86
N ALA A 99 9.71 -14.56 1.98
CA ALA A 99 10.88 -15.43 1.96
C ALA A 99 12.03 -14.82 2.77
N GLU A 100 13.04 -15.62 3.09
CA GLU A 100 14.24 -15.16 3.80
C GLU A 100 15.09 -14.21 2.94
N TYR A 101 15.07 -14.36 1.61
CA TYR A 101 15.83 -13.53 0.68
C TYR A 101 15.03 -13.21 -0.57
N VAL A 102 15.30 -12.04 -1.14
CA VAL A 102 14.71 -11.61 -2.40
C VAL A 102 15.73 -10.85 -3.25
N THR A 103 15.62 -10.94 -4.56
CA THR A 103 16.36 -10.08 -5.50
C THR A 103 15.40 -9.11 -6.18
N ALA A 104 15.86 -7.89 -6.40
CA ALA A 104 15.16 -6.92 -7.22
C ALA A 104 16.12 -5.83 -7.74
N PRO A 105 15.73 -5.10 -8.79
CA PRO A 105 16.46 -3.92 -9.24
C PRO A 105 16.74 -2.96 -8.08
N SER A 106 17.98 -2.50 -7.95
CA SER A 106 18.41 -1.66 -6.83
C SER A 106 17.55 -0.39 -6.65
N ARG A 107 16.98 0.14 -7.73
CA ARG A 107 16.10 1.31 -7.69
C ARG A 107 14.68 1.04 -7.17
N HIS A 108 14.33 -0.21 -6.91
CA HIS A 108 13.09 -0.56 -6.19
C HIS A 108 13.21 -0.32 -4.69
N PHE A 109 14.42 -0.15 -4.20
CA PHE A 109 14.74 0.11 -2.80
C PHE A 109 15.24 1.52 -2.57
N VAL A 110 15.07 1.99 -1.34
CA VAL A 110 15.76 3.15 -0.78
C VAL A 110 16.30 2.78 0.60
N ARG A 111 17.19 3.60 1.17
CA ARG A 111 17.65 3.39 2.55
C ARG A 111 16.48 3.44 3.51
N LYS A 112 16.42 2.47 4.43
CA LYS A 112 15.41 2.43 5.47
C LYS A 112 15.48 3.71 6.31
N PRO A 113 14.34 4.37 6.62
CA PRO A 113 14.32 5.50 7.55
C PRO A 113 14.92 5.11 8.90
N ARG A 114 15.66 6.02 9.49
CA ARG A 114 16.31 5.78 10.80
C ARG A 114 15.31 5.80 11.95
N ALA A 115 14.19 6.50 11.77
CA ALA A 115 13.16 6.70 12.80
C ALA A 115 12.31 5.46 13.07
N VAL A 116 12.42 4.40 12.25
CA VAL A 116 11.59 3.20 12.38
C VAL A 116 12.41 1.92 12.21
N ASP A 117 11.94 0.84 12.83
CA ASP A 117 12.47 -0.51 12.66
C ASP A 117 12.03 -1.14 11.31
N HIS A 118 12.49 -2.36 11.04
CA HIS A 118 12.14 -3.08 9.82
C HIS A 118 10.65 -3.42 9.71
N VAL A 119 9.98 -3.69 10.84
CA VAL A 119 8.55 -4.00 10.88
C VAL A 119 7.73 -2.81 10.39
N HIS A 120 8.00 -1.62 10.93
CA HIS A 120 7.31 -0.40 10.52
C HIS A 120 7.72 0.03 9.11
N ALA A 121 8.99 -0.14 8.73
CA ALA A 121 9.45 0.17 7.37
C ALA A 121 8.76 -0.70 6.32
N ALA A 122 8.59 -2.02 6.57
CA ALA A 122 7.88 -2.93 5.66
C ALA A 122 6.38 -2.62 5.51
N ALA A 123 5.80 -1.85 6.43
CA ALA A 123 4.40 -1.43 6.36
C ALA A 123 4.14 -0.30 5.33
N ILE A 124 5.19 0.29 4.75
CA ILE A 124 5.06 1.51 3.94
C ILE A 124 4.99 1.23 2.43
N PRO A 125 5.84 0.39 1.79
CA PRO A 125 6.16 0.52 0.37
C PRO A 125 4.94 0.53 -0.55
N LEU A 126 4.22 -0.55 -0.72
CA LEU A 126 3.07 -0.61 -1.64
C LEU A 126 1.95 0.37 -1.24
N ALA A 127 1.59 0.39 0.04
CA ALA A 127 0.51 1.25 0.53
C ALA A 127 0.88 2.74 0.46
N GLY A 128 2.11 3.09 0.81
CA GLY A 128 2.64 4.45 0.75
C GLY A 128 2.79 4.96 -0.68
N LEU A 129 3.34 4.12 -1.58
CA LEU A 129 3.43 4.44 -3.01
C LEU A 129 2.03 4.60 -3.62
N THR A 130 1.08 3.74 -3.28
CA THR A 130 -0.31 3.87 -3.73
C THR A 130 -0.90 5.22 -3.31
N ALA A 131 -0.75 5.59 -2.05
CA ALA A 131 -1.24 6.88 -1.55
C ALA A 131 -0.51 8.06 -2.21
N TRP A 132 0.82 7.99 -2.37
CA TRP A 132 1.62 9.02 -3.01
C TRP A 132 1.24 9.22 -4.47
N GLN A 133 1.27 8.15 -5.27
CA GLN A 133 0.94 8.22 -6.69
C GLN A 133 -0.48 8.73 -6.92
N ALA A 134 -1.45 8.27 -6.12
CA ALA A 134 -2.82 8.76 -6.22
C ALA A 134 -2.95 10.26 -5.91
N LEU A 135 -2.41 10.70 -4.79
CA LEU A 135 -2.64 12.05 -4.28
C LEU A 135 -1.68 13.08 -4.88
N VAL A 136 -0.39 12.71 -5.05
CA VAL A 136 0.66 13.65 -5.47
C VAL A 136 0.83 13.63 -6.97
N ASP A 137 1.06 12.45 -7.56
CA ASP A 137 1.44 12.36 -8.96
C ASP A 137 0.22 12.49 -9.89
N VAL A 138 -0.89 11.83 -9.54
CA VAL A 138 -2.11 11.80 -10.36
C VAL A 138 -3.04 12.96 -10.03
N ALA A 139 -3.46 13.11 -8.77
CA ALA A 139 -4.38 14.17 -8.38
C ALA A 139 -3.71 15.55 -8.33
N GLY A 140 -2.38 15.60 -8.12
CA GLY A 140 -1.65 16.87 -7.97
C GLY A 140 -2.10 17.67 -6.75
N LEU A 141 -2.39 16.99 -5.63
CA LEU A 141 -2.93 17.59 -4.40
C LEU A 141 -2.07 18.74 -3.89
N ARG A 142 -2.70 19.88 -3.60
CA ARG A 142 -2.07 21.13 -3.18
C ARG A 142 -2.57 21.60 -1.82
N ALA A 143 -1.80 22.46 -1.18
CA ALA A 143 -2.18 23.11 0.05
C ALA A 143 -3.52 23.85 -0.08
N GLY A 144 -4.37 23.78 0.94
CA GLY A 144 -5.69 24.39 1.00
C GLY A 144 -6.79 23.62 0.26
N GLN A 145 -6.48 22.60 -0.53
CA GLN A 145 -7.50 21.75 -1.15
C GLN A 145 -8.14 20.80 -0.14
N ARG A 146 -9.39 20.43 -0.38
CA ARG A 146 -10.17 19.46 0.40
C ARG A 146 -10.04 18.07 -0.23
N VAL A 147 -9.60 17.10 0.54
CA VAL A 147 -9.49 15.72 0.07
C VAL A 147 -10.35 14.78 0.91
N LEU A 148 -11.17 13.96 0.24
CA LEU A 148 -11.93 12.88 0.86
C LEU A 148 -11.18 11.55 0.67
N ILE A 149 -10.90 10.88 1.77
CA ILE A 149 -10.19 9.58 1.79
C ILE A 149 -11.13 8.53 2.34
N HIS A 150 -11.51 7.57 1.49
CA HIS A 150 -12.33 6.43 1.94
C HIS A 150 -11.47 5.37 2.62
N ALA A 151 -12.08 4.62 3.56
CA ALA A 151 -11.40 3.67 4.44
C ALA A 151 -10.13 4.27 5.06
N ALA A 152 -10.24 5.50 5.57
CA ALA A 152 -9.13 6.33 6.03
C ALA A 152 -8.22 5.66 7.06
N ALA A 153 -8.72 4.73 7.89
CA ALA A 153 -7.93 4.00 8.88
C ALA A 153 -7.31 2.70 8.35
N GLY A 154 -7.52 2.36 7.07
CA GLY A 154 -6.95 1.16 6.43
C GLY A 154 -5.48 1.32 6.04
N GLY A 155 -4.92 0.27 5.41
CA GLY A 155 -3.50 0.22 5.05
C GLY A 155 -3.02 1.37 4.18
N VAL A 156 -3.77 1.74 3.13
CA VAL A 156 -3.46 2.92 2.29
C VAL A 156 -3.95 4.20 2.97
N GLY A 157 -5.17 4.17 3.52
CA GLY A 157 -5.85 5.37 4.02
C GLY A 157 -5.08 6.11 5.11
N HIS A 158 -4.51 5.40 6.10
CA HIS A 158 -3.80 6.06 7.20
C HIS A 158 -2.50 6.75 6.76
N LEU A 159 -1.84 6.24 5.73
CA LEU A 159 -0.69 6.90 5.11
C LEU A 159 -1.13 8.07 4.23
N ALA A 160 -2.24 7.90 3.49
CA ALA A 160 -2.81 8.94 2.64
C ALA A 160 -3.25 10.18 3.45
N VAL A 161 -3.86 10.00 4.64
CA VAL A 161 -4.19 11.09 5.56
C VAL A 161 -2.95 11.92 5.88
N GLN A 162 -1.87 11.28 6.27
CA GLN A 162 -0.62 11.94 6.68
C GLN A 162 0.10 12.60 5.49
N ILE A 163 0.14 11.94 4.33
CA ILE A 163 0.70 12.51 3.09
C ILE A 163 -0.09 13.77 2.71
N ALA A 164 -1.43 13.71 2.73
CA ALA A 164 -2.28 14.87 2.43
C ALA A 164 -2.06 16.01 3.43
N LYS A 165 -1.92 15.71 4.71
CA LYS A 165 -1.59 16.72 5.74
C LYS A 165 -0.21 17.34 5.51
N ALA A 166 0.80 16.55 5.19
CA ALA A 166 2.13 17.05 4.85
C ALA A 166 2.13 17.95 3.60
N ARG A 167 1.14 17.78 2.71
CA ARG A 167 0.90 18.65 1.55
C ARG A 167 0.07 19.89 1.88
N GLY A 168 -0.38 20.06 3.14
CA GLY A 168 -1.18 21.21 3.59
C GLY A 168 -2.65 21.12 3.19
N ALA A 169 -3.18 19.96 2.86
CA ALA A 169 -4.58 19.76 2.50
C ALA A 169 -5.49 19.71 3.75
N HIS A 170 -6.78 19.98 3.53
CA HIS A 170 -7.85 19.72 4.48
C HIS A 170 -8.37 18.30 4.25
N VAL A 171 -8.24 17.44 5.25
CA VAL A 171 -8.46 15.99 5.11
C VAL A 171 -9.78 15.58 5.74
N ILE A 172 -10.63 14.95 4.93
CA ILE A 172 -11.91 14.34 5.33
C ILE A 172 -11.73 12.83 5.21
N GLY A 173 -11.97 12.09 6.29
CA GLY A 173 -11.82 10.64 6.32
C GLY A 173 -13.13 9.90 6.57
N THR A 174 -13.42 8.83 5.84
CA THR A 174 -14.51 7.91 6.21
C THR A 174 -13.96 6.72 6.99
N ALA A 175 -14.49 6.47 8.18
CA ALA A 175 -14.16 5.34 9.04
C ALA A 175 -15.28 5.10 10.05
N GLY A 176 -15.36 3.91 10.66
CA GLY A 176 -16.23 3.71 11.82
C GLY A 176 -15.75 4.52 13.03
N ALA A 177 -16.69 5.00 13.88
CA ALA A 177 -16.42 5.91 15.00
C ALA A 177 -15.27 5.47 15.92
N ALA A 178 -15.12 4.18 16.17
CA ALA A 178 -14.03 3.63 17.00
C ALA A 178 -12.61 3.93 16.49
N LYS A 179 -12.48 4.38 15.25
CA LYS A 179 -11.19 4.73 14.61
C LYS A 179 -10.98 6.24 14.48
N HIS A 180 -11.94 7.05 14.91
CA HIS A 180 -11.89 8.51 14.73
C HIS A 180 -10.75 9.16 15.51
N ASP A 181 -10.51 8.75 16.77
CA ASP A 181 -9.43 9.34 17.58
C ASP A 181 -8.05 9.01 16.99
N PHE A 182 -7.87 7.79 16.50
CA PHE A 182 -6.68 7.43 15.74
C PHE A 182 -6.46 8.36 14.54
N LEU A 183 -7.49 8.57 13.73
CA LEU A 183 -7.40 9.42 12.54
C LEU A 183 -7.18 10.91 12.87
N ARG A 184 -7.78 11.42 13.95
CA ARG A 184 -7.49 12.78 14.46
C ARG A 184 -6.03 12.91 14.87
N GLY A 185 -5.48 11.86 15.51
CA GLY A 185 -4.07 11.78 15.86
C GLY A 185 -3.12 11.76 14.66
N LEU A 186 -3.59 11.36 13.46
CA LEU A 186 -2.87 11.44 12.18
C LEU A 186 -3.09 12.77 11.45
N GLY A 187 -3.97 13.64 11.95
CA GLY A 187 -4.23 14.96 11.42
C GLY A 187 -5.48 15.07 10.52
N ALA A 188 -6.39 14.09 10.51
CA ALA A 188 -7.67 14.26 9.82
C ALA A 188 -8.48 15.40 10.44
N ASP A 189 -8.98 16.33 9.60
CA ASP A 189 -9.72 17.51 10.02
C ASP A 189 -11.20 17.19 10.23
N GLU A 190 -11.80 16.39 9.34
CA GLU A 190 -13.20 15.97 9.42
C GLU A 190 -13.28 14.43 9.30
N LEU A 191 -14.23 13.83 10.03
CA LEU A 191 -14.43 12.39 10.03
C LEU A 191 -15.92 12.06 9.89
N VAL A 192 -16.24 11.13 9.00
CA VAL A 192 -17.59 10.63 8.78
C VAL A 192 -17.66 9.17 9.18
N ASP A 193 -18.53 8.84 10.14
CA ASP A 193 -18.87 7.45 10.42
C ASP A 193 -19.85 6.95 9.34
N TYR A 194 -19.33 6.14 8.42
CA TYR A 194 -20.09 5.61 7.28
C TYR A 194 -21.22 4.66 7.69
N ARG A 195 -21.28 4.26 8.98
CA ARG A 195 -22.36 3.42 9.52
C ARG A 195 -23.56 4.24 9.97
N GLU A 196 -23.32 5.50 10.36
CA GLU A 196 -24.34 6.39 10.90
C GLU A 196 -24.76 7.47 9.89
N GLN A 197 -23.87 7.81 8.94
CA GLN A 197 -24.07 8.92 8.03
C GLN A 197 -23.71 8.52 6.58
N ASP A 198 -24.53 8.96 5.63
CA ASP A 198 -24.14 8.93 4.23
C ASP A 198 -23.16 10.09 3.96
N PHE A 199 -21.90 9.75 3.67
CA PHE A 199 -20.88 10.74 3.34
C PHE A 199 -21.31 11.62 2.15
N ALA A 200 -22.06 11.06 1.19
CA ALA A 200 -22.54 11.80 0.03
C ALA A 200 -23.61 12.84 0.36
N GLU A 201 -24.19 12.83 1.57
CA GLU A 201 -25.13 13.84 2.04
C GLU A 201 -24.47 14.91 2.92
N VAL A 202 -23.37 14.58 3.62
CA VAL A 202 -22.76 15.48 4.60
C VAL A 202 -21.46 16.13 4.12
N VAL A 203 -20.78 15.55 3.12
CA VAL A 203 -19.52 16.10 2.58
C VAL A 203 -19.80 16.89 1.30
N ARG A 204 -19.15 18.06 1.16
CA ARG A 204 -19.30 18.95 0.00
C ARG A 204 -17.97 19.61 -0.37
N ASP A 205 -17.91 20.12 -1.59
CA ASP A 205 -16.85 20.99 -2.10
C ASP A 205 -15.45 20.31 -2.08
N VAL A 206 -15.42 19.01 -2.37
CA VAL A 206 -14.18 18.20 -2.39
C VAL A 206 -13.43 18.43 -3.69
N ASP A 207 -12.12 18.66 -3.59
CA ASP A 207 -11.20 18.79 -4.73
C ASP A 207 -10.69 17.44 -5.21
N VAL A 208 -10.37 16.56 -4.27
CA VAL A 208 -9.76 15.26 -4.55
C VAL A 208 -10.47 14.18 -3.75
N VAL A 209 -10.78 13.07 -4.42
CA VAL A 209 -11.27 11.85 -3.75
C VAL A 209 -10.25 10.73 -3.96
N LEU A 210 -9.81 10.09 -2.88
CA LEU A 210 -9.10 8.82 -2.91
C LEU A 210 -10.13 7.70 -2.64
N GLU A 211 -10.52 7.00 -3.72
CA GLU A 211 -11.52 5.95 -3.66
C GLU A 211 -10.83 4.59 -3.58
N THR A 212 -11.02 3.89 -2.46
CA THR A 212 -10.31 2.65 -2.12
C THR A 212 -11.24 1.44 -1.97
N ILE A 213 -12.55 1.61 -2.15
CA ILE A 213 -13.57 0.62 -1.81
C ILE A 213 -14.17 -0.03 -3.07
N GLY A 214 -14.51 0.79 -4.08
CA GLY A 214 -15.18 0.36 -5.29
C GLY A 214 -16.70 0.29 -5.17
N GLY A 215 -17.35 -0.31 -6.17
CA GLY A 215 -18.81 -0.41 -6.23
C GLY A 215 -19.48 0.96 -6.32
N ASP A 216 -20.49 1.20 -5.47
CA ASP A 216 -21.26 2.45 -5.47
C ASP A 216 -20.54 3.66 -4.83
N TYR A 217 -19.37 3.44 -4.20
CA TYR A 217 -18.62 4.53 -3.58
C TYR A 217 -18.13 5.56 -4.60
N GLY A 218 -17.67 5.12 -5.77
CA GLY A 218 -17.26 6.03 -6.85
C GLY A 218 -18.38 7.00 -7.26
N PRO A 219 -19.54 6.52 -7.74
CA PRO A 219 -20.68 7.35 -8.12
C PRO A 219 -21.19 8.26 -7.00
N ARG A 220 -21.22 7.78 -5.77
CA ARG A 220 -21.63 8.57 -4.60
C ARG A 220 -20.61 9.67 -4.28
N SER A 221 -19.34 9.39 -4.45
CA SER A 221 -18.26 10.37 -4.24
C SER A 221 -18.33 11.54 -5.21
N LEU A 222 -18.78 11.34 -6.45
CA LEU A 222 -18.96 12.44 -7.40
C LEU A 222 -19.93 13.52 -6.87
N ARG A 223 -20.90 13.15 -6.03
CA ARG A 223 -21.87 14.08 -5.42
C ARG A 223 -21.24 15.00 -4.38
N THR A 224 -20.07 14.65 -3.84
CA THR A 224 -19.33 15.45 -2.86
C THR A 224 -18.40 16.46 -3.51
N MET A 225 -18.11 16.29 -4.80
CA MET A 225 -17.05 16.98 -5.48
C MET A 225 -17.52 18.27 -6.16
N ARG A 226 -16.61 19.21 -6.31
CA ARG A 226 -16.80 20.39 -7.14
C ARG A 226 -16.31 20.14 -8.58
N PRO A 227 -16.82 20.85 -9.59
CA PRO A 227 -16.26 20.82 -10.94
C PRO A 227 -14.76 21.16 -10.92
N GLY A 228 -13.97 20.50 -11.78
CA GLY A 228 -12.50 20.63 -11.82
C GLY A 228 -11.78 19.73 -10.80
N GLY A 229 -12.50 19.00 -9.95
CA GLY A 229 -11.90 18.03 -9.01
C GLY A 229 -11.41 16.77 -9.69
N THR A 230 -10.72 15.93 -8.91
CA THR A 230 -10.17 14.65 -9.39
C THR A 230 -10.54 13.51 -8.42
N ILE A 231 -11.15 12.44 -8.96
CA ILE A 231 -11.32 11.18 -8.23
C ILE A 231 -10.29 10.17 -8.73
N VAL A 232 -9.55 9.56 -7.79
CA VAL A 232 -8.57 8.51 -8.07
C VAL A 232 -9.02 7.22 -7.42
N SER A 233 -9.25 6.19 -8.23
CA SER A 233 -9.74 4.88 -7.78
C SER A 233 -8.61 3.85 -7.74
N LEU A 234 -8.56 3.09 -6.64
CA LEU A 234 -7.57 2.01 -6.43
C LEU A 234 -8.17 0.62 -6.69
N ALA A 235 -9.48 0.49 -6.59
CA ALA A 235 -10.19 -0.77 -6.75
C ALA A 235 -10.56 -1.04 -8.21
N ILE A 236 -9.55 -1.09 -9.10
CA ILE A 236 -9.74 -1.19 -10.56
C ILE A 236 -10.72 -2.30 -10.95
N SER A 237 -10.66 -3.46 -10.28
CA SER A 237 -11.56 -4.59 -10.54
C SER A 237 -13.01 -4.38 -10.09
N LEU A 238 -13.26 -3.32 -9.32
CA LEU A 238 -14.58 -2.97 -8.78
C LEU A 238 -15.07 -1.61 -9.30
N LEU A 239 -14.42 -1.05 -10.34
CA LEU A 239 -14.85 0.20 -10.94
C LEU A 239 -16.22 0.03 -11.57
N ASP A 240 -17.11 1.00 -11.32
CA ASP A 240 -18.34 1.16 -12.10
C ASP A 240 -17.97 1.59 -13.53
N PRO A 241 -18.37 0.81 -14.56
CA PRO A 241 -18.06 1.16 -15.95
C PRO A 241 -18.57 2.55 -16.38
N GLY A 242 -19.62 3.07 -15.73
CA GLY A 242 -20.19 4.37 -15.99
C GLY A 242 -19.53 5.53 -15.22
N LEU A 243 -18.63 5.25 -14.28
CA LEU A 243 -18.03 6.28 -13.42
C LEU A 243 -17.34 7.38 -14.22
N HIS A 244 -16.51 7.00 -15.21
CA HIS A 244 -15.76 7.96 -16.02
C HIS A 244 -16.69 8.90 -16.81
N ALA A 245 -17.73 8.37 -17.45
CA ALA A 245 -18.71 9.17 -18.20
C ALA A 245 -19.44 10.16 -17.28
N ARG A 246 -19.92 9.68 -16.11
CA ARG A 246 -20.61 10.55 -15.14
C ARG A 246 -19.67 11.62 -14.56
N ALA A 247 -18.41 11.29 -14.29
CA ALA A 247 -17.43 12.27 -13.85
C ALA A 247 -17.22 13.35 -14.91
N GLN A 248 -17.08 12.96 -16.18
CA GLN A 248 -16.91 13.89 -17.30
C GLN A 248 -18.09 14.85 -17.44
N GLU A 249 -19.33 14.37 -17.32
CA GLU A 249 -20.55 15.20 -17.34
C GLU A 249 -20.55 16.26 -16.24
N LEU A 250 -19.92 15.97 -15.09
CA LEU A 250 -19.80 16.88 -13.94
C LEU A 250 -18.54 17.76 -13.99
N GLY A 251 -17.73 17.64 -15.05
CA GLY A 251 -16.45 18.36 -15.15
C GLY A 251 -15.41 17.87 -14.15
N ILE A 252 -15.48 16.59 -13.73
CA ILE A 252 -14.57 15.96 -12.79
C ILE A 252 -13.66 15.01 -13.55
N ARG A 253 -12.34 15.02 -13.23
CA ARG A 253 -11.38 14.08 -13.78
C ARG A 253 -11.44 12.76 -13.00
N SER A 254 -11.62 11.64 -13.69
CA SER A 254 -11.67 10.30 -13.09
C SER A 254 -10.49 9.48 -13.61
N GLU A 255 -9.67 9.01 -12.68
CA GLU A 255 -8.48 8.23 -12.95
C GLU A 255 -8.51 6.92 -12.14
N ALA A 256 -7.84 5.90 -12.67
CA ALA A 256 -7.59 4.66 -11.95
C ALA A 256 -6.11 4.35 -11.98
N ILE A 257 -5.54 3.93 -10.85
CA ILE A 257 -4.12 3.62 -10.77
C ILE A 257 -3.87 2.16 -10.42
N LEU A 258 -2.80 1.63 -10.98
CA LEU A 258 -2.12 0.44 -10.52
C LEU A 258 -0.73 0.88 -10.05
N VAL A 259 -0.47 0.71 -8.75
CA VAL A 259 0.79 1.18 -8.15
C VAL A 259 2.00 0.53 -8.81
N GLU A 260 3.06 1.30 -8.96
CA GLU A 260 4.35 0.83 -9.49
C GLU A 260 5.52 1.25 -8.58
N PRO A 261 6.65 0.54 -8.61
CA PRO A 261 7.85 0.96 -7.89
C PRO A 261 8.35 2.30 -8.39
N ASP A 262 8.55 3.23 -7.47
CA ASP A 262 9.08 4.56 -7.75
C ASP A 262 10.14 4.94 -6.71
N HIS A 263 11.38 5.06 -7.16
CA HIS A 263 12.51 5.41 -6.29
C HIS A 263 12.40 6.83 -5.71
N GLY A 264 11.87 7.78 -6.49
CA GLY A 264 11.69 9.17 -6.06
C GLY A 264 10.63 9.28 -4.97
N ALA A 265 9.45 8.69 -5.22
CA ALA A 265 8.37 8.64 -4.24
C ALA A 265 8.78 7.89 -2.96
N MET A 266 9.49 6.75 -3.07
CA MET A 266 10.01 6.03 -1.91
C MET A 266 10.99 6.88 -1.07
N ARG A 267 11.85 7.68 -1.71
CA ARG A 267 12.73 8.62 -1.00
C ARG A 267 11.95 9.72 -0.29
N ALA A 268 10.90 10.24 -0.93
CA ALA A 268 10.03 11.24 -0.32
C ALA A 268 9.28 10.66 0.90
N LEU A 269 8.76 9.45 0.80
CA LEU A 269 8.13 8.74 1.92
C LEU A 269 9.13 8.52 3.07
N ALA A 270 10.34 8.06 2.77
CA ALA A 270 11.41 7.92 3.77
C ALA A 270 11.72 9.23 4.50
N ALA A 271 11.80 10.33 3.75
CA ALA A 271 12.03 11.66 4.32
C ALA A 271 10.89 12.12 5.22
N LEU A 272 9.62 11.84 4.86
CA LEU A 272 8.47 12.13 5.72
C LEU A 272 8.51 11.33 7.02
N VAL A 273 8.94 10.07 6.98
CA VAL A 273 9.11 9.24 8.17
C VAL A 273 10.19 9.80 9.08
N ASP A 274 11.37 10.10 8.54
CA ASP A 274 12.49 10.66 9.33
C ASP A 274 12.17 12.05 9.91
N ALA A 275 11.29 12.81 9.24
CA ALA A 275 10.78 14.10 9.75
C ALA A 275 9.65 13.93 10.78
N GLY A 276 9.18 12.71 11.06
CA GLY A 276 8.04 12.44 11.94
C GLY A 276 6.67 12.86 11.38
N ALA A 277 6.61 13.20 10.07
CA ALA A 277 5.40 13.59 9.37
C ALA A 277 4.60 12.39 8.82
N LEU A 278 5.20 11.21 8.79
CA LEU A 278 4.57 9.96 8.40
C LEU A 278 4.92 8.86 9.42
N ARG A 279 3.91 8.27 10.03
CA ARG A 279 4.03 7.15 10.97
C ARG A 279 3.16 5.99 10.48
N PRO A 280 3.76 4.87 10.05
CA PRO A 280 2.99 3.69 9.69
C PRO A 280 2.41 3.03 10.95
N GLU A 281 1.14 2.67 10.90
CA GLU A 281 0.47 1.87 11.94
C GLU A 281 0.55 0.39 11.58
N VAL A 282 1.01 -0.43 12.52
CA VAL A 282 1.10 -1.89 12.35
C VAL A 282 0.08 -2.56 13.27
N ALA A 283 -1.01 -3.05 12.67
CA ALA A 283 -2.09 -3.74 13.37
C ALA A 283 -1.63 -5.07 13.99
N ALA A 284 -0.74 -5.76 13.30
CA ALA A 284 -0.15 -7.01 13.76
C ALA A 284 1.21 -7.26 13.08
N ALA A 285 2.17 -7.76 13.85
CA ALA A 285 3.41 -8.35 13.35
C ALA A 285 3.40 -9.84 13.71
N MET A 286 3.53 -10.70 12.70
CA MET A 286 3.45 -12.15 12.85
C MET A 286 4.68 -12.83 12.22
N PRO A 287 5.16 -13.96 12.75
CA PRO A 287 6.22 -14.72 12.08
C PRO A 287 5.83 -15.13 10.66
N LEU A 288 6.79 -15.22 9.75
CA LEU A 288 6.58 -15.68 8.36
C LEU A 288 5.80 -17.01 8.30
N ALA A 289 6.03 -17.92 9.25
CA ALA A 289 5.33 -19.20 9.36
C ALA A 289 3.81 -19.04 9.57
N ASP A 290 3.37 -17.90 10.09
CA ASP A 290 1.95 -17.61 10.36
C ASP A 290 1.28 -16.83 9.19
N ALA A 291 1.86 -16.86 7.97
CA ALA A 291 1.34 -16.14 6.80
C ALA A 291 -0.15 -16.46 6.52
N ALA A 292 -0.59 -17.71 6.71
CA ALA A 292 -2.00 -18.08 6.56
C ALA A 292 -2.91 -17.30 7.52
N LYS A 293 -2.55 -17.22 8.80
CA LYS A 293 -3.29 -16.45 9.82
C LYS A 293 -3.27 -14.94 9.52
N ALA A 294 -2.14 -14.44 9.01
CA ALA A 294 -2.04 -13.04 8.61
C ALA A 294 -2.99 -12.72 7.44
N HIS A 295 -3.13 -13.62 6.47
CA HIS A 295 -4.10 -13.51 5.39
C HIS A 295 -5.55 -13.54 5.93
N GLU A 296 -5.88 -14.49 6.82
CA GLU A 296 -7.19 -14.56 7.46
C GLU A 296 -7.55 -13.24 8.17
N LEU A 297 -6.60 -12.69 8.94
CA LEU A 297 -6.79 -11.41 9.61
C LEU A 297 -7.02 -10.27 8.60
N GLY A 298 -6.23 -10.23 7.52
CA GLY A 298 -6.35 -9.21 6.47
C GLY A 298 -7.68 -9.25 5.74
N GLU A 299 -8.18 -10.45 5.43
CA GLU A 299 -9.46 -10.68 4.75
C GLU A 299 -10.68 -10.25 5.56
N THR A 300 -10.53 -10.05 6.88
CA THR A 300 -11.61 -9.44 7.69
C THR A 300 -11.95 -8.02 7.27
N ASN A 301 -11.03 -7.31 6.60
CA ASN A 301 -11.12 -5.90 6.23
C ASN A 301 -11.40 -4.96 7.43
N ARG A 302 -11.03 -5.37 8.67
CA ARG A 302 -11.28 -4.63 9.92
C ARG A 302 -10.03 -4.06 10.57
N THR A 303 -8.85 -4.40 10.07
CA THR A 303 -7.57 -3.92 10.61
C THR A 303 -7.44 -2.40 10.53
N THR A 304 -6.71 -1.81 11.49
CA THR A 304 -6.27 -0.43 11.44
C THR A 304 -4.79 -0.43 11.03
N GLY A 305 -4.43 0.25 9.95
CA GLY A 305 -3.06 0.19 9.43
C GLY A 305 -2.75 -1.10 8.68
N LYS A 306 -1.53 -1.62 8.85
CA LYS A 306 -0.93 -2.71 8.09
C LYS A 306 -0.69 -3.96 8.95
N ILE A 307 -0.62 -5.11 8.28
CA ILE A 307 -0.13 -6.38 8.84
C ILE A 307 1.27 -6.62 8.25
N VAL A 308 2.18 -7.13 9.05
CA VAL A 308 3.58 -7.37 8.66
C VAL A 308 3.99 -8.78 9.08
N LEU A 309 4.71 -9.46 8.21
CA LEU A 309 5.37 -10.73 8.51
C LEU A 309 6.82 -10.46 8.89
N THR A 310 7.27 -11.00 10.02
CA THR A 310 8.67 -10.96 10.46
C THR A 310 9.39 -12.22 10.01
N VAL A 311 10.61 -12.07 9.52
CA VAL A 311 11.41 -13.15 9.00
C VAL A 311 12.57 -13.42 9.97
N PRO A 312 12.51 -14.49 10.77
CA PRO A 312 13.60 -14.85 11.68
C PRO A 312 14.77 -15.46 10.90
N HIS A 313 16.00 -15.14 11.31
CA HIS A 313 17.26 -15.68 10.77
C HIS A 313 18.05 -16.45 11.82
#